data_ee220b1819b3f18d9df6f6d8a0347021
#
_entry.id   ee220b1819b3f18d9df6f6d8a0347021
#
_cell.length_a   1.000
_cell.length_b   1.000
_cell.length_c   1.000
_cell.angle_alpha   90.00
_cell.angle_beta   90.00
_cell.angle_gamma   90.00
#
_symmetry.space_group_name_H-M   'P 1'
#
loop_
_entity.id
_entity.type
_entity.pdbx_description
1 polymer ?
#
loop_
_entity_poly.entity_id
_entity_poly.type
_entity_poly.pdbx_seq_one_letter_code
_entity_poly.pdbx_strand_id
1 'polypeptide(L)'
;MNEFPRTTVGGVSLPRMLMGTNWMLGWSHTSASADEMIRRRYQSVEAFKPVLDAYLRHGVDAIMAPFDGPSQHLLEAIRDTEQKLGRRIILIDTPTINVDDNPQARQEAQAKIQESARRGATFCLLHHSCAEQLVDKNKGVIRRLDDYTKMIRDAGMIPGLSAHMPELIVYSDQNGYDVETYIQIFNCMGFLMQVEIETVASIIHHAKKPVMTIKSM
;
A
#
# COMPACT_ATOMS: atom_id res chain seq x y z
N MET A 1 -22.11 7.61 16.89
CA MET A 1 -21.64 6.47 16.08
C MET A 1 -20.36 5.98 16.71
N ASN A 2 -20.21 4.68 16.96
CA ASN A 2 -18.95 4.14 17.45
C ASN A 2 -17.90 4.32 16.35
N GLU A 3 -16.78 4.94 16.66
CA GLU A 3 -15.66 5.03 15.72
C GLU A 3 -15.14 3.62 15.40
N PHE A 4 -14.74 3.41 14.14
CA PHE A 4 -14.13 2.14 13.74
C PHE A 4 -12.84 1.92 14.56
N PRO A 5 -12.56 0.67 15.02
CA PRO A 5 -11.35 0.39 15.79
C PRO A 5 -10.08 0.85 15.06
N ARG A 6 -9.16 1.47 15.81
CA ARG A 6 -7.92 2.03 15.27
C ARG A 6 -6.68 1.37 15.86
N THR A 7 -5.55 1.56 15.21
CA THR A 7 -4.23 1.14 15.67
C THR A 7 -3.20 2.21 15.29
N THR A 8 -2.04 2.21 15.92
CA THR A 8 -0.96 3.16 15.60
C THR A 8 0.09 2.47 14.73
N VAL A 9 0.45 3.11 13.61
CA VAL A 9 1.48 2.65 12.67
C VAL A 9 2.38 3.83 12.37
N GLY A 10 3.68 3.72 12.64
CA GLY A 10 4.64 4.81 12.41
C GLY A 10 4.23 6.14 13.08
N GLY A 11 3.57 6.10 14.24
CA GLY A 11 3.07 7.28 14.95
C GLY A 11 1.72 7.81 14.45
N VAL A 12 1.16 7.24 13.36
CA VAL A 12 -0.13 7.65 12.79
C VAL A 12 -1.23 6.70 13.23
N SER A 13 -2.35 7.25 13.71
CA SER A 13 -3.56 6.47 14.00
C SER A 13 -4.24 6.06 12.70
N LEU A 14 -4.33 4.77 12.43
CA LEU A 14 -5.00 4.19 11.27
C LEU A 14 -6.25 3.40 11.69
N PRO A 15 -7.34 3.42 10.91
CA PRO A 15 -8.44 2.50 11.13
C PRO A 15 -7.97 1.07 10.86
N ARG A 16 -8.48 0.08 11.60
CA ARG A 16 -8.13 -1.33 11.40
C ARG A 16 -8.73 -1.94 10.13
N MET A 17 -9.51 -1.17 9.38
CA MET A 17 -9.94 -1.44 8.02
C MET A 17 -9.44 -0.31 7.12
N LEU A 18 -8.94 -0.65 5.94
CA LEU A 18 -8.47 0.31 4.94
C LEU A 18 -9.35 0.22 3.69
N MET A 19 -9.55 1.35 3.02
CA MET A 19 -10.17 1.35 1.69
C MET A 19 -9.17 0.77 0.68
N GLY A 20 -9.45 -0.43 0.14
CA GLY A 20 -8.73 -0.99 -0.98
C GLY A 20 -9.26 -0.45 -2.31
N THR A 21 -8.41 -0.39 -3.33
CA THR A 21 -8.74 0.29 -4.59
C THR A 21 -8.82 -0.61 -5.82
N ASN A 22 -8.42 -1.86 -5.73
CA ASN A 22 -8.42 -2.77 -6.88
C ASN A 22 -9.78 -2.87 -7.58
N TRP A 23 -10.87 -2.93 -6.82
CA TRP A 23 -12.25 -2.92 -7.31
C TRP A 23 -12.78 -1.53 -7.70
N MET A 24 -11.95 -0.53 -7.66
CA MET A 24 -12.23 0.82 -8.18
C MET A 24 -11.33 1.18 -9.38
N LEU A 25 -10.15 0.53 -9.51
CA LEU A 25 -9.16 0.84 -10.54
C LEU A 25 -9.06 -0.23 -11.65
N GLY A 26 -9.91 -1.26 -11.60
CA GLY A 26 -9.98 -2.28 -12.65
C GLY A 26 -8.97 -3.41 -12.50
N TRP A 27 -8.69 -3.81 -11.25
CA TRP A 27 -7.80 -4.95 -10.92
C TRP A 27 -8.51 -5.95 -10.00
N SER A 28 -9.51 -6.63 -10.54
CA SER A 28 -10.32 -7.59 -9.75
C SER A 28 -9.55 -8.85 -9.34
N HIS A 29 -8.47 -9.19 -10.05
CA HIS A 29 -7.77 -10.48 -9.96
C HIS A 29 -8.64 -11.70 -10.28
N THR A 30 -9.78 -11.52 -10.94
CA THR A 30 -10.71 -12.60 -11.28
C THR A 30 -10.79 -12.84 -12.78
N SER A 31 -11.11 -11.82 -13.57
CA SER A 31 -11.19 -11.93 -15.02
C SER A 31 -11.05 -10.56 -15.71
N ALA A 32 -10.63 -10.58 -16.98
CA ALA A 32 -10.56 -9.38 -17.81
C ALA A 32 -11.95 -8.71 -17.98
N SER A 33 -13.02 -9.50 -18.01
CA SER A 33 -14.39 -8.99 -18.09
C SER A 33 -14.79 -8.24 -16.81
N ALA A 34 -14.41 -8.75 -15.64
CA ALA A 34 -14.64 -8.05 -14.37
C ALA A 34 -13.85 -6.74 -14.30
N ASP A 35 -12.59 -6.75 -14.73
CA ASP A 35 -11.73 -5.57 -14.78
C ASP A 35 -12.32 -4.50 -15.71
N GLU A 36 -12.81 -4.89 -16.87
CA GLU A 36 -13.45 -3.97 -17.83
C GLU A 36 -14.75 -3.38 -17.26
N MET A 37 -15.59 -4.20 -16.59
CA MET A 37 -16.80 -3.73 -15.92
C MET A 37 -16.48 -2.68 -14.85
N ILE A 38 -15.43 -2.91 -14.05
CA ILE A 38 -14.97 -1.97 -13.04
C ILE A 38 -14.53 -0.66 -13.70
N ARG A 39 -13.66 -0.73 -14.72
CA ARG A 39 -13.18 0.46 -15.43
C ARG A 39 -14.32 1.28 -16.03
N ARG A 40 -15.35 0.63 -16.60
CA ARG A 40 -16.55 1.34 -17.11
C ARG A 40 -17.34 2.03 -16.03
N ARG A 41 -17.39 1.47 -14.81
CA ARG A 41 -18.12 2.06 -13.68
C ARG A 41 -17.41 3.28 -13.12
N TYR A 42 -16.08 3.31 -13.09
CA TYR A 42 -15.28 4.33 -12.41
C TYR A 42 -14.57 5.27 -13.41
N GLN A 43 -15.32 5.85 -14.35
CA GLN A 43 -14.79 6.74 -15.38
C GLN A 43 -14.82 8.22 -15.02
N SER A 44 -15.36 8.59 -13.86
CA SER A 44 -15.49 9.98 -13.43
C SER A 44 -15.24 10.13 -11.94
N VAL A 45 -14.92 11.34 -11.52
CA VAL A 45 -14.75 11.72 -10.10
C VAL A 45 -15.98 11.34 -9.26
N GLU A 46 -17.18 11.60 -9.80
CA GLU A 46 -18.44 11.35 -9.10
C GLU A 46 -18.68 9.86 -8.81
N ALA A 47 -18.11 8.95 -9.61
CA ALA A 47 -18.27 7.51 -9.41
C ALA A 47 -17.58 6.99 -8.15
N PHE A 48 -16.51 7.65 -7.70
CA PHE A 48 -15.75 7.27 -6.49
C PHE A 48 -16.38 7.79 -5.19
N LYS A 49 -17.05 8.95 -5.23
CA LYS A 49 -17.56 9.64 -4.03
C LYS A 49 -18.48 8.78 -3.16
N PRO A 50 -19.44 7.99 -3.69
CA PRO A 50 -20.29 7.15 -2.86
C PRO A 50 -19.52 6.09 -2.06
N VAL A 51 -18.42 5.57 -2.61
CA VAL A 51 -17.55 4.60 -1.91
C VAL A 51 -16.80 5.29 -0.79
N LEU A 52 -16.17 6.44 -1.07
CA LEU A 52 -15.48 7.23 -0.04
C LEU A 52 -16.44 7.61 1.10
N ASP A 53 -17.62 8.13 0.78
CA ASP A 53 -18.66 8.50 1.75
C ASP A 53 -19.12 7.31 2.61
N ALA A 54 -19.24 6.12 2.01
CA ALA A 54 -19.65 4.92 2.74
C ALA A 54 -18.61 4.53 3.82
N TYR A 55 -17.33 4.55 3.48
CA TYR A 55 -16.26 4.25 4.43
C TYR A 55 -16.09 5.34 5.50
N LEU A 56 -16.11 6.61 5.09
CA LEU A 56 -15.89 7.74 6.00
C LEU A 56 -17.00 7.88 7.04
N ARG A 57 -18.25 7.54 6.71
CA ARG A 57 -19.35 7.49 7.67
C ARG A 57 -19.12 6.53 8.82
N HIS A 58 -18.29 5.51 8.61
CA HIS A 58 -17.92 4.53 9.64
C HIS A 58 -16.56 4.82 10.28
N GLY A 59 -15.94 5.96 10.00
CA GLY A 59 -14.64 6.33 10.57
C GLY A 59 -13.44 5.64 9.90
N VAL A 60 -13.64 5.02 8.70
CA VAL A 60 -12.55 4.46 7.90
C VAL A 60 -12.03 5.56 6.98
N ASP A 61 -10.94 6.21 7.38
CA ASP A 61 -10.37 7.41 6.76
C ASP A 61 -8.97 7.19 6.18
N ALA A 62 -8.62 5.95 5.84
CA ALA A 62 -7.37 5.62 5.18
C ALA A 62 -7.62 4.80 3.91
N ILE A 63 -6.89 5.14 2.84
CA ILE A 63 -7.01 4.51 1.52
C ILE A 63 -5.64 4.09 1.00
N MET A 64 -5.59 2.91 0.39
CA MET A 64 -4.38 2.33 -0.19
C MET A 64 -4.54 2.16 -1.69
N ALA A 65 -3.61 2.72 -2.46
CA ALA A 65 -3.58 2.60 -3.92
C ALA A 65 -2.16 2.79 -4.48
N PRO A 66 -1.86 2.27 -5.67
CA PRO A 66 -0.79 2.79 -6.51
C PRO A 66 -1.30 4.07 -7.19
N PHE A 67 -1.00 5.23 -6.59
CA PHE A 67 -1.46 6.53 -7.10
C PHE A 67 -0.69 7.04 -8.33
N ASP A 68 0.28 6.29 -8.81
CA ASP A 68 1.07 6.60 -10.01
C ASP A 68 0.46 6.08 -11.32
N GLY A 69 -0.69 5.41 -11.24
CA GLY A 69 -1.40 4.79 -12.37
C GLY A 69 -2.70 5.53 -12.75
N PRO A 70 -3.73 4.81 -13.20
CA PRO A 70 -5.02 5.35 -13.65
C PRO A 70 -5.90 5.83 -12.49
N SER A 71 -5.32 6.53 -11.52
CA SER A 71 -5.96 6.94 -10.27
C SER A 71 -6.31 8.42 -10.20
N GLN A 72 -6.19 9.18 -11.32
CA GLN A 72 -6.39 10.63 -11.31
C GLN A 72 -7.79 11.02 -10.82
N HIS A 73 -8.86 10.40 -11.34
CA HIS A 73 -10.22 10.67 -10.88
C HIS A 73 -10.44 10.29 -9.41
N LEU A 74 -9.77 9.24 -8.93
CA LEU A 74 -9.80 8.87 -7.52
C LEU A 74 -9.14 9.95 -6.66
N LEU A 75 -7.97 10.46 -7.06
CA LEU A 75 -7.28 11.53 -6.33
C LEU A 75 -8.10 12.83 -6.29
N GLU A 76 -8.76 13.18 -7.39
CA GLU A 76 -9.67 14.33 -7.46
C GLU A 76 -10.87 14.11 -6.52
N ALA A 77 -11.50 12.91 -6.54
CA ALA A 77 -12.58 12.57 -5.64
C ALA A 77 -12.20 12.64 -4.16
N ILE A 78 -10.96 12.20 -3.83
CA ILE A 78 -10.42 12.30 -2.47
C ILE A 78 -10.32 13.77 -2.06
N ARG A 79 -9.71 14.63 -2.88
CA ARG A 79 -9.54 16.08 -2.62
C ARG A 79 -10.87 16.78 -2.42
N ASP A 80 -11.83 16.52 -3.31
CA ASP A 80 -13.20 17.08 -3.22
C ASP A 80 -13.88 16.66 -1.91
N THR A 81 -13.70 15.39 -1.55
CA THR A 81 -14.29 14.83 -0.32
C THR A 81 -13.62 15.42 0.93
N GLU A 82 -12.29 15.55 0.94
CA GLU A 82 -11.56 16.22 2.02
C GLU A 82 -12.01 17.67 2.21
N GLN A 83 -12.15 18.41 1.10
CA GLN A 83 -12.60 19.80 1.13
C GLN A 83 -14.03 19.93 1.68
N LYS A 84 -14.93 19.06 1.22
CA LYS A 84 -16.33 19.06 1.65
C LYS A 84 -16.49 18.72 3.14
N LEU A 85 -15.68 17.81 3.66
CA LEU A 85 -15.81 17.31 5.03
C LEU A 85 -14.90 18.04 6.02
N GLY A 86 -13.94 18.85 5.56
CA GLY A 86 -12.91 19.48 6.41
C GLY A 86 -12.02 18.45 7.12
N ARG A 87 -11.86 17.25 6.55
CA ARG A 87 -11.07 16.14 7.11
C ARG A 87 -10.11 15.58 6.09
N ARG A 88 -8.90 15.22 6.53
CA ARG A 88 -7.91 14.55 5.67
C ARG A 88 -8.20 13.07 5.58
N ILE A 89 -7.93 12.50 4.42
CA ILE A 89 -7.88 11.05 4.18
C ILE A 89 -6.41 10.64 4.15
N ILE A 90 -6.06 9.63 4.93
CA ILE A 90 -4.69 9.13 5.01
C ILE A 90 -4.39 8.33 3.74
N LEU A 91 -3.44 8.80 2.94
CA LEU A 91 -3.03 8.14 1.71
C LEU A 91 -1.87 7.18 1.98
N ILE A 92 -2.04 5.93 1.59
CA ILE A 92 -1.01 4.89 1.61
C ILE A 92 -0.67 4.58 0.15
N ASP A 93 0.42 5.16 -0.35
CA ASP A 93 0.84 4.97 -1.74
C ASP A 93 1.73 3.73 -1.88
N THR A 94 1.53 2.98 -2.96
CA THR A 94 2.33 1.81 -3.30
C THR A 94 2.96 1.98 -4.70
N PRO A 95 3.90 2.94 -4.87
CA PRO A 95 4.47 3.21 -6.18
C PRO A 95 5.34 2.07 -6.69
N THR A 96 5.29 1.84 -8.00
CA THR A 96 6.26 1.00 -8.70
C THR A 96 7.45 1.85 -9.08
N ILE A 97 8.63 1.54 -8.55
CA ILE A 97 9.89 2.24 -8.82
C ILE A 97 10.84 1.37 -9.63
N ASN A 98 11.75 2.00 -10.34
CA ASN A 98 12.86 1.31 -10.99
C ASN A 98 13.91 0.94 -9.93
N VAL A 99 14.20 -0.35 -9.79
CA VAL A 99 15.15 -0.89 -8.81
C VAL A 99 16.43 -1.43 -9.44
N ASP A 100 16.72 -1.11 -10.68
CA ASP A 100 17.97 -1.45 -11.32
C ASP A 100 19.16 -0.83 -10.59
N ASP A 101 20.32 -1.49 -10.65
CA ASP A 101 21.53 -1.05 -9.97
C ASP A 101 22.36 -0.08 -10.81
N ASN A 102 21.78 1.08 -11.10
CA ASN A 102 22.46 2.16 -11.83
C ASN A 102 21.98 3.55 -11.37
N PRO A 103 22.77 4.61 -11.66
CA PRO A 103 22.42 5.98 -11.24
C PRO A 103 21.10 6.51 -11.80
N GLN A 104 20.75 6.15 -13.04
CA GLN A 104 19.51 6.59 -13.67
C GLN A 104 18.29 6.00 -12.95
N ALA A 105 18.29 4.68 -12.69
CA ALA A 105 17.21 4.03 -11.95
C ALA A 105 17.02 4.65 -10.56
N ARG A 106 18.13 5.02 -9.90
CA ARG A 106 18.08 5.69 -8.59
C ARG A 106 17.43 7.07 -8.67
N GLN A 107 17.70 7.85 -9.71
CA GLN A 107 17.06 9.14 -9.95
C GLN A 107 15.56 8.98 -10.26
N GLU A 108 15.21 8.00 -11.10
CA GLU A 108 13.81 7.68 -11.41
C GLU A 108 13.03 7.27 -10.15
N ALA A 109 13.61 6.40 -9.31
CA ALA A 109 13.01 5.99 -8.03
C ALA A 109 12.80 7.19 -7.10
N GLN A 110 13.80 8.07 -6.97
CA GLN A 110 13.69 9.28 -6.16
C GLN A 110 12.58 10.21 -6.68
N ALA A 111 12.50 10.42 -8.00
CA ALA A 111 11.45 11.23 -8.61
C ALA A 111 10.05 10.68 -8.34
N LYS A 112 9.87 9.36 -8.43
CA LYS A 112 8.61 8.67 -8.12
C LYS A 112 8.21 8.82 -6.65
N ILE A 113 9.15 8.63 -5.73
CA ILE A 113 8.92 8.81 -4.29
C ILE A 113 8.54 10.27 -3.98
N GLN A 114 9.23 11.25 -4.57
CA GLN A 114 8.88 12.65 -4.41
C GLN A 114 7.49 12.98 -5.00
N GLU A 115 7.09 12.29 -6.07
CA GLU A 115 5.75 12.45 -6.64
C GLU A 115 4.67 11.93 -5.68
N SER A 116 4.89 10.80 -5.00
CA SER A 116 4.01 10.31 -3.93
C SER A 116 3.84 11.35 -2.82
N ALA A 117 4.94 11.98 -2.38
CA ALA A 117 4.90 13.05 -1.37
C ALA A 117 4.09 14.27 -1.86
N ARG A 118 4.27 14.70 -3.12
CA ARG A 118 3.50 15.80 -3.71
C ARG A 118 1.99 15.51 -3.81
N ARG A 119 1.62 14.23 -3.94
CA ARG A 119 0.20 13.81 -3.90
C ARG A 119 -0.38 13.88 -2.50
N GLY A 120 0.45 14.01 -1.46
CA GLY A 120 0.06 14.07 -0.05
C GLY A 120 0.03 12.71 0.62
N ALA A 121 0.76 11.72 0.10
CA ALA A 121 0.89 10.41 0.74
C ALA A 121 1.51 10.55 2.14
N THR A 122 0.90 9.88 3.11
CA THR A 122 1.42 9.75 4.47
C THR A 122 2.38 8.57 4.56
N PHE A 123 2.03 7.49 3.89
CA PHE A 123 2.85 6.28 3.80
C PHE A 123 3.25 6.04 2.34
N CYS A 124 4.49 5.59 2.15
CA CYS A 124 4.99 5.13 0.86
C CYS A 124 5.59 3.73 1.04
N LEU A 125 4.94 2.73 0.46
CA LEU A 125 5.35 1.34 0.55
C LEU A 125 5.78 0.86 -0.84
N LEU A 126 7.03 0.43 -0.98
CA LEU A 126 7.50 -0.09 -2.26
C LEU A 126 6.60 -1.22 -2.74
N HIS A 127 6.04 -1.08 -3.95
CA HIS A 127 5.15 -2.09 -4.52
C HIS A 127 5.85 -3.45 -4.62
N HIS A 128 5.10 -4.53 -4.41
CA HIS A 128 5.66 -5.89 -4.41
C HIS A 128 6.49 -6.21 -5.66
N SER A 129 6.07 -5.73 -6.83
CA SER A 129 6.77 -5.99 -8.10
C SER A 129 8.20 -5.44 -8.15
N CYS A 130 8.54 -4.44 -7.35
CA CYS A 130 9.90 -3.92 -7.22
C CYS A 130 10.57 -4.37 -5.92
N ALA A 131 9.86 -4.41 -4.79
CA ALA A 131 10.42 -4.83 -3.51
C ALA A 131 10.94 -6.28 -3.55
N GLU A 132 10.20 -7.18 -4.19
CA GLU A 132 10.57 -8.60 -4.30
C GLU A 132 11.79 -8.83 -5.19
N GLN A 133 12.08 -7.95 -6.16
CA GLN A 133 13.29 -8.01 -6.98
C GLN A 133 14.57 -7.70 -6.18
N LEU A 134 14.44 -7.01 -5.06
CA LEU A 134 15.58 -6.69 -4.19
C LEU A 134 15.98 -7.84 -3.26
N VAL A 135 15.16 -8.88 -3.16
CA VAL A 135 15.39 -10.01 -2.24
C VAL A 135 16.55 -10.88 -2.72
N ASP A 136 17.52 -11.09 -1.83
CA ASP A 136 18.56 -12.10 -1.96
C ASP A 136 18.29 -13.21 -0.93
N LYS A 137 17.61 -14.27 -1.36
CA LYS A 137 17.22 -15.39 -0.49
C LYS A 137 18.40 -16.13 0.10
N ASN A 138 19.55 -16.18 -0.62
CA ASN A 138 20.74 -16.89 -0.14
C ASN A 138 21.37 -16.17 1.05
N LYS A 139 21.24 -14.85 1.10
CA LYS A 139 21.78 -14.01 2.18
C LYS A 139 20.74 -13.60 3.21
N GLY A 140 19.44 -13.82 2.93
CA GLY A 140 18.34 -13.36 3.79
C GLY A 140 18.27 -11.84 3.91
N VAL A 141 18.53 -11.11 2.83
CA VAL A 141 18.56 -9.64 2.81
C VAL A 141 17.68 -9.05 1.70
N ILE A 142 17.30 -7.79 1.85
CA ILE A 142 16.62 -6.97 0.83
C ILE A 142 17.66 -5.94 0.37
N ARG A 143 18.24 -6.17 -0.79
CA ARG A 143 19.37 -5.35 -1.28
C ARG A 143 18.99 -3.89 -1.45
N ARG A 144 19.83 -2.97 -0.98
CA ARG A 144 19.66 -1.51 -1.13
C ARG A 144 18.34 -0.95 -0.57
N LEU A 145 17.64 -1.69 0.30
CA LEU A 145 16.41 -1.21 0.89
C LEU A 145 16.59 0.09 1.67
N ASP A 146 17.73 0.22 2.37
CA ASP A 146 18.05 1.44 3.15
C ASP A 146 18.11 2.70 2.28
N ASP A 147 18.58 2.60 1.02
CA ASP A 147 18.59 3.74 0.09
C ASP A 147 17.13 4.24 -0.17
N TYR A 148 16.21 3.33 -0.40
CA TYR A 148 14.82 3.67 -0.71
C TYR A 148 14.04 4.14 0.52
N THR A 149 14.21 3.49 1.66
CA THR A 149 13.58 3.93 2.91
C THR A 149 14.06 5.31 3.32
N LYS A 150 15.36 5.59 3.13
CA LYS A 150 15.91 6.93 3.32
C LYS A 150 15.27 7.96 2.38
N MET A 151 15.11 7.67 1.08
CA MET A 151 14.45 8.56 0.12
C MET A 151 13.01 8.87 0.57
N ILE A 152 12.29 7.87 1.09
CA ILE A 152 10.91 8.01 1.58
C ILE A 152 10.89 8.92 2.83
N ARG A 153 11.80 8.70 3.80
CA ARG A 153 11.93 9.55 4.99
C ARG A 153 12.30 10.98 4.63
N ASP A 154 13.29 11.16 3.73
CA ASP A 154 13.72 12.49 3.27
C ASP A 154 12.58 13.26 2.57
N ALA A 155 11.63 12.55 1.95
CA ALA A 155 10.43 13.11 1.37
C ALA A 155 9.28 13.37 2.39
N GLY A 156 9.51 13.09 3.67
CA GLY A 156 8.55 13.34 4.77
C GLY A 156 7.47 12.28 4.92
N MET A 157 7.63 11.10 4.31
CA MET A 157 6.68 10.00 4.38
C MET A 157 7.16 8.87 5.28
N ILE A 158 6.24 7.99 5.65
CA ILE A 158 6.50 6.80 6.48
C ILE A 158 6.77 5.61 5.55
N PRO A 159 7.97 4.98 5.62
CA PRO A 159 8.30 3.86 4.76
C PRO A 159 7.66 2.55 5.22
N GLY A 160 7.37 1.69 4.25
CA GLY A 160 6.97 0.32 4.45
C GLY A 160 7.25 -0.54 3.23
N LEU A 161 6.87 -1.80 3.30
CA LEU A 161 7.05 -2.75 2.21
C LEU A 161 5.72 -3.38 1.82
N SER A 162 5.44 -3.45 0.53
CA SER A 162 4.36 -4.26 0.00
C SER A 162 4.94 -5.56 -0.57
N ALA A 163 4.42 -6.71 -0.13
CA ALA A 163 4.90 -8.00 -0.57
C ALA A 163 3.77 -9.02 -0.77
N HIS A 164 3.97 -9.91 -1.73
CA HIS A 164 3.26 -11.18 -1.84
C HIS A 164 4.11 -12.31 -1.24
N MET A 165 5.43 -12.13 -1.24
CA MET A 165 6.44 -13.01 -0.65
C MET A 165 6.56 -12.74 0.86
N PRO A 166 6.08 -13.64 1.75
CA PRO A 166 6.06 -13.35 3.18
C PRO A 166 7.46 -13.31 3.82
N GLU A 167 8.47 -13.92 3.20
CA GLU A 167 9.86 -13.85 3.65
C GLU A 167 10.42 -12.43 3.70
N LEU A 168 9.83 -11.50 2.93
CA LEU A 168 10.21 -10.09 3.00
C LEU A 168 10.05 -9.53 4.42
N ILE A 169 8.97 -9.88 5.12
CA ILE A 169 8.73 -9.50 6.52
C ILE A 169 9.86 -10.07 7.40
N VAL A 170 10.15 -11.36 7.23
CA VAL A 170 11.18 -12.06 8.01
C VAL A 170 12.56 -11.41 7.80
N TYR A 171 12.96 -11.18 6.56
CA TYR A 171 14.25 -10.57 6.25
C TYR A 171 14.32 -9.11 6.72
N SER A 172 13.22 -8.37 6.60
CA SER A 172 13.15 -7.00 7.08
C SER A 172 13.34 -6.93 8.60
N ASP A 173 12.63 -7.76 9.33
CA ASP A 173 12.69 -7.83 10.79
C ASP A 173 14.06 -8.32 11.31
N GLN A 174 14.66 -9.29 10.62
CA GLN A 174 15.97 -9.85 11.00
C GLN A 174 17.11 -8.81 10.81
N ASN A 175 17.08 -8.06 9.72
CA ASN A 175 18.10 -7.09 9.39
C ASN A 175 17.82 -5.68 9.97
N GLY A 176 16.64 -5.44 10.55
CA GLY A 176 16.32 -4.17 11.21
C GLY A 176 16.19 -2.99 10.27
N TYR A 177 15.69 -3.20 9.04
CA TYR A 177 15.46 -2.12 8.09
C TYR A 177 14.48 -1.07 8.61
N ASP A 178 14.68 0.18 8.21
CA ASP A 178 13.83 1.32 8.60
C ASP A 178 12.49 1.31 7.87
N VAL A 179 11.58 0.45 8.35
CA VAL A 179 10.18 0.37 7.89
C VAL A 179 9.24 0.38 9.08
N GLU A 180 8.02 0.89 8.90
CA GLU A 180 7.03 0.97 9.97
C GLU A 180 5.86 -0.01 9.79
N THR A 181 5.74 -0.61 8.61
CA THR A 181 4.64 -1.53 8.31
C THR A 181 4.92 -2.38 7.08
N TYR A 182 4.15 -3.44 6.96
CA TYR A 182 4.16 -4.38 5.83
C TYR A 182 2.78 -4.50 5.23
N ILE A 183 2.69 -4.74 3.92
CA ILE A 183 1.51 -5.28 3.25
C ILE A 183 1.79 -6.75 2.94
N GLN A 184 0.84 -7.64 3.29
CA GLN A 184 0.93 -9.07 3.01
C GLN A 184 -0.42 -9.63 2.58
N ILE A 185 -0.43 -10.54 1.60
CA ILE A 185 -1.62 -11.31 1.25
C ILE A 185 -1.93 -12.29 2.39
N PHE A 186 -3.16 -12.23 2.89
CA PHE A 186 -3.64 -13.19 3.87
C PHE A 186 -5.15 -13.38 3.76
N ASN A 187 -5.59 -14.59 3.46
CA ASN A 187 -7.01 -14.97 3.38
C ASN A 187 -7.21 -16.44 3.71
N CYS A 188 -8.44 -16.83 4.03
CA CYS A 188 -8.79 -18.18 4.42
C CYS A 188 -8.78 -19.22 3.29
N MET A 189 -8.66 -18.78 2.03
CA MET A 189 -8.66 -19.64 0.84
C MET A 189 -7.26 -19.92 0.29
N GLY A 190 -6.21 -19.29 0.84
CA GLY A 190 -4.86 -19.33 0.25
C GLY A 190 -4.75 -18.62 -1.10
N PHE A 191 -5.75 -17.81 -1.46
CA PHE A 191 -5.82 -17.16 -2.77
C PHE A 191 -4.64 -16.20 -2.98
N LEU A 192 -3.83 -16.47 -4.02
CA LEU A 192 -2.60 -15.75 -4.35
C LEU A 192 -1.54 -15.72 -3.22
N MET A 193 -1.67 -16.55 -2.21
CA MET A 193 -0.64 -16.75 -1.19
C MET A 193 0.44 -17.67 -1.75
N GLN A 194 1.72 -17.36 -1.45
CA GLN A 194 2.86 -18.10 -2.01
C GLN A 194 3.24 -19.32 -1.15
N VAL A 195 2.78 -19.37 0.10
CA VAL A 195 2.99 -20.46 1.04
C VAL A 195 1.69 -20.72 1.81
N GLU A 196 1.67 -21.77 2.62
CA GLU A 196 0.51 -22.20 3.39
C GLU A 196 -0.02 -21.10 4.31
N ILE A 197 -1.35 -21.10 4.53
CA ILE A 197 -2.06 -20.10 5.33
C ILE A 197 -1.46 -19.99 6.73
N GLU A 198 -1.18 -21.13 7.37
CA GLU A 198 -0.61 -21.20 8.71
C GLU A 198 0.78 -20.59 8.79
N THR A 199 1.58 -20.78 7.75
CA THR A 199 2.92 -20.17 7.64
C THR A 199 2.82 -18.66 7.57
N VAL A 200 1.95 -18.12 6.70
CA VAL A 200 1.74 -16.66 6.61
C VAL A 200 1.16 -16.11 7.91
N ALA A 201 0.18 -16.79 8.51
CA ALA A 201 -0.38 -16.40 9.81
C ALA A 201 0.71 -16.32 10.90
N SER A 202 1.60 -17.31 10.96
CA SER A 202 2.73 -17.33 11.89
C SER A 202 3.69 -16.15 11.66
N ILE A 203 4.03 -15.86 10.40
CA ILE A 203 4.90 -14.73 10.05
C ILE A 203 4.26 -13.41 10.48
N ILE A 204 2.97 -13.20 10.17
CA ILE A 204 2.23 -12.01 10.58
C ILE A 204 2.20 -11.87 12.11
N HIS A 205 1.96 -12.98 12.82
CA HIS A 205 1.90 -12.97 14.29
C HIS A 205 3.23 -12.59 14.96
N HIS A 206 4.36 -12.98 14.35
CA HIS A 206 5.69 -12.73 14.88
C HIS A 206 6.35 -11.46 14.28
N ALA A 207 5.70 -10.77 13.36
CA ALA A 207 6.22 -9.56 12.76
C ALA A 207 6.46 -8.47 13.82
N LYS A 208 7.61 -7.80 13.75
CA LYS A 208 7.99 -6.73 14.69
C LYS A 208 7.22 -5.43 14.45
N LYS A 209 6.64 -5.29 13.27
CA LYS A 209 5.86 -4.10 12.85
C LYS A 209 4.43 -4.54 12.46
N PRO A 210 3.45 -3.63 12.56
CA PRO A 210 2.08 -3.92 12.12
C PRO A 210 2.03 -4.37 10.67
N VAL A 211 1.18 -5.37 10.37
CA VAL A 211 0.97 -5.89 9.02
C VAL A 211 -0.42 -5.51 8.53
N MET A 212 -0.47 -4.89 7.36
CA MET A 212 -1.70 -4.61 6.61
C MET A 212 -2.01 -5.82 5.73
N THR A 213 -3.07 -6.55 6.03
CA THR A 213 -3.45 -7.69 5.20
C THR A 213 -4.29 -7.25 4.00
N ILE A 214 -4.02 -7.83 2.85
CA ILE A 214 -4.76 -7.60 1.61
C ILE A 214 -5.39 -8.89 1.09
N LYS A 215 -6.40 -8.76 0.24
CA LYS A 215 -7.17 -9.88 -0.32
C LYS A 215 -7.85 -10.73 0.76
N SER A 216 -8.17 -10.12 1.90
CA SER A 216 -8.73 -10.81 3.07
C SER A 216 -10.22 -11.12 2.96
N MET A 217 -10.90 -10.54 1.95
CA MET A 217 -12.34 -10.69 1.70
C MET A 217 -12.61 -11.10 0.26
#